data_e9f61dd39f2b3059c7c4e752329e6456
#
_entry.id   e9f61dd39f2b3059c7c4e752329e6456
#
_cell.length_a   1.000
_cell.length_b   1.000
_cell.length_c   1.000
_cell.angle_alpha   90.00
_cell.angle_beta   90.00
_cell.angle_gamma   90.00
#
_symmetry.space_group_name_H-M   'P 1'
#
loop_
_entity.id
_entity.type
_entity.pdbx_description
1 polymer ?
#
loop_
_entity_poly.entity_id
_entity_poly.type
_entity_poly.pdbx_seq_one_letter_code
_entity_poly.pdbx_strand_id
1 'polypeptide(L)'
;MNRAMLAGLGVACALVMSAGVALAGPKISVENPHARPPMGGGKVAAAYMTLKNVGDEADRLVKAEGDVAKKIELHTHIKEEKDGKVVMKMRPVPFMQVPAHGQTVLKPGGLHIMLIGVTRDIKPGDVFDLTLVFEKAGKVKVHVPVRKISASMMHMMKQKMQHGGMQHMQQ
;
A
#
# COMPACT_ATOMS: atom_id res chain seq x y z
N MET A 1 -60.30 63.16 16.29
CA MET A 1 -59.03 63.31 15.53
C MET A 1 -57.93 62.70 16.36
N ASN A 2 -57.65 61.37 16.19
CA ASN A 2 -56.57 60.65 16.92
C ASN A 2 -55.83 59.83 15.91
N ARG A 3 -54.55 60.20 15.72
CA ARG A 3 -53.58 59.46 14.88
C ARG A 3 -52.82 58.45 15.77
N ALA A 4 -53.08 57.15 15.54
CA ALA A 4 -52.32 56.08 16.17
C ALA A 4 -51.04 55.80 15.34
N MET A 5 -49.88 55.94 15.97
CA MET A 5 -48.59 55.51 15.43
C MET A 5 -48.39 54.02 15.70
N LEU A 6 -48.27 53.22 14.65
CA LEU A 6 -47.84 51.85 14.73
C LEU A 6 -46.28 51.83 14.62
N ALA A 7 -45.64 51.41 15.71
CA ALA A 7 -44.20 51.11 15.69
C ALA A 7 -43.99 49.66 15.20
N GLY A 8 -43.39 49.50 14.03
CA GLY A 8 -43.02 48.21 13.48
C GLY A 8 -41.72 47.71 14.12
N LEU A 9 -41.80 46.59 14.79
CA LEU A 9 -40.63 45.86 15.38
C LEU A 9 -40.07 44.95 14.31
N GLY A 10 -38.97 45.38 13.69
CA GLY A 10 -38.19 44.56 12.71
C GLY A 10 -37.34 43.54 13.43
N VAL A 11 -37.72 42.27 13.31
CA VAL A 11 -36.87 41.14 13.75
C VAL A 11 -35.80 40.88 12.69
N ALA A 12 -34.57 41.29 12.94
CA ALA A 12 -33.42 40.93 12.12
C ALA A 12 -33.00 39.47 12.42
N CYS A 13 -33.38 38.56 11.51
CA CYS A 13 -32.95 37.17 11.54
C CYS A 13 -31.50 37.09 11.05
N ALA A 14 -30.53 37.00 11.97
CA ALA A 14 -29.13 36.79 11.63
C ALA A 14 -28.94 35.33 11.17
N LEU A 15 -28.80 35.11 9.87
CA LEU A 15 -28.33 33.82 9.33
C LEU A 15 -26.87 33.61 9.71
N VAL A 16 -26.61 32.76 10.69
CA VAL A 16 -25.27 32.23 10.99
C VAL A 16 -24.94 31.21 9.92
N MET A 17 -24.20 31.62 8.88
CA MET A 17 -23.60 30.69 7.94
C MET A 17 -22.44 29.98 8.65
N SER A 18 -22.68 28.76 9.13
CA SER A 18 -21.62 27.85 9.55
C SER A 18 -20.84 27.43 8.30
N ALA A 19 -19.66 28.02 8.07
CA ALA A 19 -18.71 27.54 7.09
C ALA A 19 -18.21 26.16 7.56
N GLY A 20 -18.83 25.11 7.04
CA GLY A 20 -18.32 23.75 7.19
C GLY A 20 -16.94 23.65 6.57
N VAL A 21 -15.92 23.37 7.36
CA VAL A 21 -14.58 23.04 6.85
C VAL A 21 -14.74 21.72 6.10
N ALA A 22 -14.78 21.78 4.78
CA ALA A 22 -14.73 20.57 3.95
C ALA A 22 -13.32 19.98 4.11
N LEU A 23 -13.18 18.94 4.92
CA LEU A 23 -11.96 18.15 4.99
C LEU A 23 -11.74 17.55 3.60
N ALA A 24 -10.66 17.92 2.96
CA ALA A 24 -10.27 17.31 1.70
C ALA A 24 -9.96 15.82 1.96
N GLY A 25 -10.68 14.94 1.25
CA GLY A 25 -10.50 13.49 1.37
C GLY A 25 -9.06 13.04 1.10
N PRO A 26 -8.79 11.73 1.14
CA PRO A 26 -7.45 11.21 0.90
C PRO A 26 -7.01 11.53 -0.53
N LYS A 27 -5.77 11.97 -0.69
CA LYS A 27 -5.13 12.23 -1.98
C LYS A 27 -3.91 11.34 -2.13
N ILE A 28 -4.13 10.18 -2.77
CA ILE A 28 -3.12 9.13 -2.89
C ILE A 28 -2.28 9.34 -4.15
N SER A 29 -0.97 9.24 -4.00
CA SER A 29 0.00 9.09 -5.08
C SER A 29 0.87 7.85 -4.85
N VAL A 30 1.34 7.25 -5.96
CA VAL A 30 2.18 6.06 -5.92
C VAL A 30 3.57 6.43 -6.44
N GLU A 31 4.57 6.23 -5.62
CA GLU A 31 5.97 6.56 -5.94
C GLU A 31 6.82 5.29 -6.04
N ASN A 32 7.80 5.31 -6.97
CA ASN A 32 8.77 4.24 -7.17
C ASN A 32 8.18 2.82 -7.33
N PRO A 33 7.11 2.63 -8.11
CA PRO A 33 6.56 1.31 -8.35
C PRO A 33 7.60 0.42 -9.05
N HIS A 34 7.74 -0.81 -8.61
CA HIS A 34 8.58 -1.81 -9.28
C HIS A 34 8.20 -3.21 -8.84
N ALA A 35 8.47 -4.19 -9.67
CA ALA A 35 8.29 -5.60 -9.36
C ALA A 35 9.60 -6.36 -9.44
N ARG A 36 9.67 -7.41 -8.64
CA ARG A 36 10.69 -8.45 -8.74
C ARG A 36 10.09 -9.61 -9.54
N PRO A 37 10.79 -10.13 -10.57
CA PRO A 37 10.31 -11.29 -11.33
C PRO A 37 10.29 -12.56 -10.47
N PRO A 38 9.60 -13.62 -10.92
CA PRO A 38 9.67 -14.93 -10.30
C PRO A 38 11.10 -15.43 -10.21
N MET A 39 11.43 -16.17 -9.16
CA MET A 39 12.75 -16.75 -8.96
C MET A 39 12.71 -18.27 -9.21
N GLY A 40 13.81 -18.82 -9.77
CA GLY A 40 13.98 -20.27 -9.91
C GLY A 40 12.92 -20.98 -10.74
N GLY A 41 12.38 -20.34 -11.78
CA GLY A 41 11.31 -20.91 -12.60
C GLY A 41 9.93 -20.96 -11.95
N GLY A 42 9.78 -20.35 -10.76
CA GLY A 42 8.50 -20.26 -10.05
C GLY A 42 7.50 -19.33 -10.75
N LYS A 43 6.24 -19.35 -10.29
CA LYS A 43 5.15 -18.49 -10.79
C LYS A 43 4.69 -17.46 -9.73
N VAL A 44 5.60 -17.04 -8.86
CA VAL A 44 5.31 -16.06 -7.81
C VAL A 44 6.26 -14.87 -7.94
N ALA A 45 5.69 -13.68 -8.08
CA ALA A 45 6.39 -12.41 -8.12
C ALA A 45 5.91 -11.49 -6.99
N ALA A 46 6.59 -10.37 -6.79
CA ALA A 46 6.19 -9.38 -5.81
C ALA A 46 6.35 -7.96 -6.35
N ALA A 47 5.40 -7.09 -6.03
CA ALA A 47 5.47 -5.68 -6.37
C ALA A 47 5.63 -4.82 -5.10
N TYR A 48 6.39 -3.75 -5.25
CA TYR A 48 6.80 -2.82 -4.21
C TYR A 48 6.59 -1.40 -4.70
N MET A 49 6.25 -0.49 -3.80
CA MET A 49 6.02 0.91 -4.08
C MET A 49 5.89 1.71 -2.79
N THR A 50 5.89 3.01 -2.88
CA THR A 50 5.52 3.89 -1.77
C THR A 50 4.13 4.46 -2.06
N LEU A 51 3.20 4.27 -1.13
CA LEU A 51 1.87 4.86 -1.14
C LEU A 51 1.94 6.14 -0.31
N LYS A 52 1.79 7.30 -0.94
CA LYS A 52 1.84 8.60 -0.28
C LYS A 52 0.46 9.23 -0.28
N ASN A 53 0.07 9.74 0.86
CA ASN A 53 -1.19 10.45 1.05
C ASN A 53 -0.90 11.89 1.48
N VAL A 54 -1.25 12.86 0.64
CA VAL A 54 -1.11 14.29 0.93
C VAL A 54 -2.45 14.94 1.33
N GLY A 55 -3.51 14.13 1.45
CA GLY A 55 -4.81 14.57 1.92
C GLY A 55 -4.93 14.53 3.44
N ASP A 56 -5.97 15.16 3.94
CA ASP A 56 -6.24 15.35 5.37
C ASP A 56 -6.86 14.12 6.05
N GLU A 57 -7.20 13.10 5.27
CA GLU A 57 -7.87 11.91 5.74
C GLU A 57 -7.05 10.65 5.44
N ALA A 58 -6.90 9.77 6.44
CA ALA A 58 -6.26 8.47 6.26
C ALA A 58 -7.10 7.55 5.36
N ASP A 59 -6.43 6.70 4.59
CA ASP A 59 -7.05 5.73 3.69
C ASP A 59 -6.45 4.32 3.87
N ARG A 60 -7.02 3.34 3.20
CA ARG A 60 -6.59 1.94 3.22
C ARG A 60 -6.53 1.38 1.80
N LEU A 61 -5.40 0.80 1.44
CA LEU A 61 -5.34 -0.08 0.27
C LEU A 61 -5.99 -1.41 0.67
N VAL A 62 -7.12 -1.74 0.07
CA VAL A 62 -7.92 -2.94 0.39
C VAL A 62 -7.75 -4.05 -0.64
N LYS A 63 -7.32 -3.74 -1.87
CA LYS A 63 -7.15 -4.71 -2.95
C LYS A 63 -6.17 -4.20 -4.00
N ALA A 64 -5.52 -5.13 -4.68
CA ALA A 64 -4.83 -4.87 -5.94
C ALA A 64 -5.38 -5.81 -7.02
N GLU A 65 -5.58 -5.30 -8.24
CA GLU A 65 -6.15 -6.02 -9.39
C GLU A 65 -5.21 -5.89 -10.59
N GLY A 66 -5.20 -6.89 -11.47
CA GLY A 66 -4.41 -6.90 -12.70
C GLY A 66 -4.51 -8.24 -13.40
N ASP A 67 -4.04 -8.31 -14.65
CA ASP A 67 -4.04 -9.52 -15.50
C ASP A 67 -2.75 -10.35 -15.42
N VAL A 68 -1.72 -9.78 -14.77
CA VAL A 68 -0.36 -10.35 -14.71
C VAL A 68 -0.28 -11.64 -13.89
N ALA A 69 -1.25 -11.90 -13.01
CA ALA A 69 -1.28 -13.09 -12.16
C ALA A 69 -2.71 -13.57 -11.91
N LYS A 70 -2.87 -14.87 -11.66
CA LYS A 70 -4.17 -15.49 -11.35
C LYS A 70 -4.73 -14.98 -10.01
N LYS A 71 -3.86 -14.67 -9.05
CA LYS A 71 -4.23 -14.16 -7.73
C LYS A 71 -3.27 -13.05 -7.31
N ILE A 72 -3.81 -11.95 -6.82
CA ILE A 72 -3.05 -10.81 -6.34
C ILE A 72 -3.49 -10.53 -4.91
N GLU A 73 -2.55 -10.53 -3.97
CA GLU A 73 -2.83 -10.41 -2.55
C GLU A 73 -1.93 -9.36 -1.89
N LEU A 74 -2.46 -8.72 -0.86
CA LEU A 74 -1.71 -7.85 0.04
C LEU A 74 -1.06 -8.71 1.13
N HIS A 75 0.25 -8.65 1.28
CA HIS A 75 1.01 -9.48 2.22
C HIS A 75 1.91 -8.65 3.11
N THR A 76 2.23 -9.22 4.26
CA THR A 76 3.28 -8.73 5.15
C THR A 76 4.20 -9.87 5.58
N HIS A 77 5.43 -9.51 5.98
CA HIS A 77 6.30 -10.43 6.68
C HIS A 77 6.10 -10.28 8.18
N ILE A 78 5.91 -11.39 8.85
CA ILE A 78 5.89 -11.48 10.32
C ILE A 78 7.07 -12.30 10.80
N LYS A 79 7.59 -11.94 11.96
CA LYS A 79 8.53 -12.77 12.70
C LYS A 79 7.72 -13.68 13.63
N GLU A 80 7.94 -14.97 13.52
CA GLU A 80 7.33 -15.96 14.41
C GLU A 80 8.47 -16.72 15.09
N GLU A 81 8.39 -16.86 16.40
CA GLU A 81 9.32 -17.71 17.14
C GLU A 81 8.74 -19.13 17.19
N LYS A 82 9.49 -20.09 16.66
CA LYS A 82 9.14 -21.50 16.70
C LYS A 82 10.39 -22.29 17.12
N ASP A 83 10.27 -23.06 18.19
CA ASP A 83 11.34 -23.90 18.75
C ASP A 83 12.66 -23.11 19.03
N GLY A 84 12.52 -21.89 19.63
CA GLY A 84 13.64 -21.00 19.92
C GLY A 84 14.31 -20.35 18.71
N LYS A 85 13.72 -20.52 17.50
CA LYS A 85 14.23 -19.92 16.25
C LYS A 85 13.24 -18.90 15.71
N VAL A 86 13.76 -17.74 15.29
CA VAL A 86 12.96 -16.72 14.61
C VAL A 86 12.79 -17.09 13.15
N VAL A 87 11.56 -17.38 12.74
CA VAL A 87 11.19 -17.70 11.36
C VAL A 87 10.41 -16.52 10.78
N MET A 88 10.81 -16.10 9.57
CA MET A 88 10.06 -15.09 8.81
C MET A 88 8.97 -15.78 7.97
N LYS A 89 7.72 -15.47 8.27
CA LYS A 89 6.58 -15.96 7.49
C LYS A 89 5.90 -14.82 6.74
N MET A 90 5.39 -15.11 5.55
CA MET A 90 4.51 -14.20 4.80
C MET A 90 3.07 -14.53 5.14
N ARG A 91 2.28 -13.51 5.43
CA ARG A 91 0.84 -13.64 5.66
C ARG A 91 0.05 -12.63 4.85
N PRO A 92 -1.12 -13.01 4.31
CA PRO A 92 -2.03 -12.05 3.74
C PRO A 92 -2.54 -11.09 4.81
N VAL A 93 -2.77 -9.85 4.41
CA VAL A 93 -3.40 -8.81 5.24
C VAL A 93 -4.65 -8.29 4.54
N PRO A 94 -5.72 -7.97 5.28
CA PRO A 94 -6.97 -7.49 4.68
C PRO A 94 -6.83 -6.09 4.08
N PHE A 95 -5.93 -5.29 4.58
CA PHE A 95 -5.64 -3.94 4.07
C PHE A 95 -4.25 -3.47 4.48
N MET A 96 -3.78 -2.39 3.83
CA MET A 96 -2.60 -1.64 4.21
C MET A 96 -2.99 -0.20 4.50
N GLN A 97 -2.75 0.26 5.72
CA GLN A 97 -3.08 1.63 6.16
C GLN A 97 -2.18 2.64 5.44
N VAL A 98 -2.75 3.77 5.00
CA VAL A 98 -2.02 4.93 4.47
C VAL A 98 -2.44 6.15 5.28
N PRO A 99 -1.62 6.65 6.21
CA PRO A 99 -1.98 7.74 7.10
C PRO A 99 -2.17 9.06 6.34
N ALA A 100 -2.99 9.95 6.88
CA ALA A 100 -3.11 11.32 6.39
C ALA A 100 -1.73 12.01 6.48
N HIS A 101 -1.39 12.85 5.50
CA HIS A 101 -0.10 13.55 5.41
C HIS A 101 1.13 12.65 5.58
N GLY A 102 0.99 11.36 5.20
CA GLY A 102 2.02 10.36 5.44
C GLY A 102 2.22 9.39 4.28
N GLN A 103 2.96 8.35 4.55
CA GLN A 103 3.25 7.33 3.53
C GLN A 103 3.33 5.93 4.13
N THR A 104 3.07 4.94 3.28
CA THR A 104 3.27 3.52 3.57
C THR A 104 4.18 2.93 2.53
N VAL A 105 5.31 2.37 2.98
CA VAL A 105 6.34 1.81 2.10
C VAL A 105 6.18 0.30 2.00
N LEU A 106 5.89 -0.17 0.79
CA LEU A 106 5.91 -1.59 0.44
C LEU A 106 7.34 -1.95 0.01
N LYS A 107 7.98 -2.86 0.75
CA LYS A 107 9.39 -3.23 0.56
C LYS A 107 9.66 -4.70 0.87
N PRO A 108 10.75 -5.27 0.34
CA PRO A 108 11.18 -6.62 0.70
C PRO A 108 11.35 -6.77 2.23
N GLY A 109 10.81 -7.86 2.78
CA GLY A 109 10.83 -8.09 4.23
C GLY A 109 9.76 -7.33 5.03
N GLY A 110 8.88 -6.57 4.37
CA GLY A 110 7.76 -5.84 4.96
C GLY A 110 6.47 -6.07 4.19
N LEU A 111 5.66 -5.02 4.10
CA LEU A 111 4.45 -5.00 3.27
C LEU A 111 4.82 -5.14 1.78
N HIS A 112 4.03 -5.88 1.02
CA HIS A 112 4.20 -6.06 -0.43
C HIS A 112 2.92 -6.59 -1.10
N ILE A 113 2.82 -6.41 -2.40
CA ILE A 113 1.77 -7.01 -3.21
C ILE A 113 2.32 -8.30 -3.80
N MET A 114 1.69 -9.42 -3.48
CA MET A 114 2.10 -10.74 -3.94
C MET A 114 1.32 -11.14 -5.19
N LEU A 115 2.04 -11.54 -6.24
CA LEU A 115 1.51 -11.95 -7.54
C LEU A 115 1.67 -13.47 -7.65
N ILE A 116 0.57 -14.21 -7.49
CA ILE A 116 0.56 -15.68 -7.42
C ILE A 116 -0.01 -16.25 -8.72
N GLY A 117 0.72 -17.20 -9.30
CA GLY A 117 0.35 -17.79 -10.57
C GLY A 117 0.48 -16.80 -11.72
N VAL A 118 1.67 -16.21 -11.87
CA VAL A 118 1.97 -15.30 -12.97
C VAL A 118 1.59 -15.94 -14.31
N THR A 119 0.77 -15.23 -15.10
CA THR A 119 0.11 -15.74 -16.33
C THR A 119 1.02 -15.73 -17.54
N ARG A 120 2.04 -14.88 -17.55
CA ARG A 120 3.04 -14.73 -18.61
C ARG A 120 4.45 -14.67 -18.00
N ASP A 121 5.45 -14.94 -18.81
CA ASP A 121 6.83 -14.76 -18.41
C ASP A 121 7.13 -13.25 -18.28
N ILE A 122 7.45 -12.81 -17.06
CA ILE A 122 7.81 -11.42 -16.76
C ILE A 122 9.32 -11.33 -16.47
N LYS A 123 10.00 -10.48 -17.25
CA LYS A 123 11.45 -10.32 -17.21
C LYS A 123 11.83 -8.90 -16.81
N PRO A 124 13.05 -8.70 -16.30
CA PRO A 124 13.56 -7.34 -16.08
C PRO A 124 13.50 -6.51 -17.37
N GLY A 125 12.90 -5.33 -17.31
CA GLY A 125 12.60 -4.45 -18.43
C GLY A 125 11.14 -4.46 -18.87
N ASP A 126 10.37 -5.49 -18.54
CA ASP A 126 8.92 -5.50 -18.77
C ASP A 126 8.19 -4.50 -17.89
N VAL A 127 7.00 -4.12 -18.32
CA VAL A 127 6.06 -3.28 -17.55
C VAL A 127 4.69 -3.96 -17.57
N PHE A 128 3.98 -3.92 -16.46
CA PHE A 128 2.59 -4.36 -16.38
C PHE A 128 1.78 -3.38 -15.53
N ASP A 129 0.46 -3.45 -15.70
CA ASP A 129 -0.46 -2.59 -14.98
C ASP A 129 -1.01 -3.28 -13.73
N LEU A 130 -1.10 -2.53 -12.65
CA LEU A 130 -1.90 -2.86 -11.49
C LEU A 130 -2.92 -1.76 -11.24
N THR A 131 -4.10 -2.15 -10.79
CA THR A 131 -5.11 -1.23 -10.26
C THR A 131 -5.16 -1.43 -8.75
N LEU A 132 -4.74 -0.42 -8.01
CA LEU A 132 -4.84 -0.38 -6.56
C LEU A 132 -6.22 0.13 -6.18
N VAL A 133 -6.93 -0.58 -5.31
CA VAL A 133 -8.26 -0.22 -4.83
C VAL A 133 -8.15 0.27 -3.40
N PHE A 134 -8.40 1.55 -3.20
CA PHE A 134 -8.43 2.20 -1.90
C PHE A 134 -9.88 2.31 -1.40
N GLU A 135 -10.04 2.30 -0.08
CA GLU A 135 -11.36 2.34 0.56
C GLU A 135 -12.10 3.66 0.26
N LYS A 136 -11.38 4.79 0.27
CA LYS A 136 -11.94 6.14 0.07
C LYS A 136 -11.51 6.76 -1.26
N ALA A 137 -10.24 6.74 -1.58
CA ALA A 137 -9.71 7.32 -2.82
C ALA A 137 -10.10 6.53 -4.09
N GLY A 138 -10.65 5.31 -3.92
CA GLY A 138 -11.09 4.49 -5.05
C GLY A 138 -9.95 3.83 -5.82
N LYS A 139 -10.06 3.74 -7.13
CA LYS A 139 -9.13 3.01 -7.99
C LYS A 139 -8.01 3.90 -8.51
N VAL A 140 -6.77 3.47 -8.29
CA VAL A 140 -5.55 4.12 -8.79
C VAL A 140 -4.80 3.14 -9.70
N LYS A 141 -4.64 3.47 -10.97
CA LYS A 141 -3.88 2.67 -11.93
C LYS A 141 -2.40 2.99 -11.85
N VAL A 142 -1.56 1.95 -11.84
CA VAL A 142 -0.12 2.06 -11.67
C VAL A 142 0.61 1.21 -12.71
N HIS A 143 1.56 1.81 -13.43
CA HIS A 143 2.50 1.08 -14.30
C HIS A 143 3.69 0.59 -13.47
N VAL A 144 3.89 -0.72 -13.46
CA VAL A 144 4.88 -1.38 -12.61
C VAL A 144 6.01 -1.97 -13.45
N PRO A 145 7.17 -1.31 -13.54
CA PRO A 145 8.34 -1.86 -14.22
C PRO A 145 8.94 -3.03 -13.44
N VAL A 146 9.35 -4.06 -14.15
CA VAL A 146 10.05 -5.22 -13.59
C VAL A 146 11.54 -4.91 -13.54
N ARG A 147 12.12 -4.98 -12.33
CA ARG A 147 13.54 -4.67 -12.10
C ARG A 147 14.34 -5.93 -11.79
N LYS A 148 15.61 -5.95 -12.19
CA LYS A 148 16.58 -6.95 -11.73
C LYS A 148 16.73 -6.84 -10.20
N ILE A 149 16.90 -7.98 -9.55
CA ILE A 149 17.32 -8.00 -8.13
C ILE A 149 18.71 -7.37 -8.08
N SER A 150 18.90 -6.32 -7.29
CA SER A 150 20.21 -5.68 -7.18
C SER A 150 21.23 -6.67 -6.61
N ALA A 151 22.48 -6.58 -7.07
CA ALA A 151 23.56 -7.42 -6.59
C ALA A 151 23.76 -7.32 -5.06
N SER A 152 23.53 -6.14 -4.48
CA SER A 152 23.54 -5.91 -3.04
C SER A 152 22.45 -6.70 -2.29
N MET A 153 21.24 -6.76 -2.84
CA MET A 153 20.16 -7.54 -2.25
C MET A 153 20.38 -9.05 -2.39
N MET A 154 20.97 -9.48 -3.51
CA MET A 154 21.38 -10.87 -3.74
C MET A 154 22.52 -11.27 -2.76
N HIS A 155 23.46 -10.36 -2.51
CA HIS A 155 24.54 -10.57 -1.54
C HIS A 155 24.01 -10.69 -0.10
N MET A 156 23.09 -9.82 0.31
CA MET A 156 22.43 -9.92 1.63
C MET A 156 21.61 -11.20 1.79
N MET A 157 20.92 -11.66 0.75
CA MET A 157 20.21 -12.95 0.77
C MET A 157 21.20 -14.11 0.92
N LYS A 158 22.32 -14.08 0.20
CA LYS A 158 23.36 -15.12 0.25
C LYS A 158 24.04 -15.18 1.64
N GLN A 159 24.36 -14.03 2.24
CA GLN A 159 24.89 -13.96 3.59
C GLN A 159 23.92 -14.54 4.62
N LYS A 160 22.62 -14.22 4.51
CA LYS A 160 21.59 -14.72 5.43
C LYS A 160 21.41 -16.23 5.34
N MET A 161 21.57 -16.82 4.16
CA MET A 161 21.56 -18.28 3.96
C MET A 161 22.81 -18.96 4.52
N GLN A 162 23.99 -18.32 4.45
CA GLN A 162 25.24 -18.87 4.98
C GLN A 162 25.32 -18.84 6.52
N HIS A 163 24.76 -17.80 7.16
CA HIS A 163 24.74 -17.71 8.63
C HIS A 163 23.66 -18.58 9.29
N GLY A 164 22.64 -19.00 8.53
CA GLY A 164 21.61 -19.95 9.02
C GLY A 164 22.08 -21.42 9.01
N GLY A 165 23.16 -21.75 8.32
CA GLY A 165 23.67 -23.12 8.16
C GLY A 165 24.81 -23.53 9.08
N MET A 166 25.45 -22.60 9.79
CA MET A 166 26.69 -22.89 10.56
C MET A 166 26.47 -23.19 12.06
N GLN A 167 25.24 -23.28 12.56
CA GLN A 167 25.01 -23.62 13.98
C GLN A 167 24.62 -25.09 14.23
N HIS A 168 24.83 -25.98 13.28
CA HIS A 168 24.53 -27.41 13.44
C HIS A 168 25.72 -28.37 13.38
N MET A 169 26.96 -27.89 13.59
CA MET A 169 28.13 -28.78 13.59
C MET A 169 29.05 -28.61 14.81
N GLN A 170 28.48 -28.43 15.99
CA GLN A 170 29.23 -28.64 17.25
C GLN A 170 28.27 -28.98 18.39
N GLN A 171 27.87 -30.23 18.47
CA GLN A 171 27.66 -31.00 19.70
C GLN A 171 27.66 -32.48 19.34
#